data_9b42efd8e411e02ad366143b00971c3c
#
_entry.id   9b42efd8e411e02ad366143b00971c3c
#
_cell.length_a   1.000
_cell.length_b   1.000
_cell.length_c   1.000
_cell.angle_alpha   90.00
_cell.angle_beta   90.00
_cell.angle_gamma   90.00
#
_symmetry.space_group_name_H-M   'P 1'
#
loop_
_entity.id
_entity.type
_entity.pdbx_description
1 polymer ?
#
loop_
_entity_poly.entity_id
_entity_poly.type
_entity_poly.pdbx_seq_one_letter_code
_entity_poly.pdbx_strand_id
1 'polypeptide(L)'
;MAAIQFFPGVDEPVVPDIRLTRSRDGRTGQALFVFEGPEALAPESMGDIGGMYLVDEEGQLVTREVNARFVNGKASALEATFTWKTTADFERFMRFAQRYADSHGMGFAGKDDNDEAGQEDA
;
A
#
# COMPACT_ATOMS: atom_id res chain seq x y z
N MET A 1 5.75 10.85 -10.47
CA MET A 1 4.44 10.21 -10.33
C MET A 1 4.56 8.87 -9.66
N ALA A 2 3.52 8.43 -9.00
CA ALA A 2 3.54 7.17 -8.28
C ALA A 2 2.26 6.38 -8.57
N ALA A 3 2.40 5.05 -8.62
CA ALA A 3 1.27 4.17 -8.91
C ALA A 3 1.43 2.87 -8.14
N ILE A 4 0.29 2.21 -7.90
CA ILE A 4 0.27 0.87 -7.32
C ILE A 4 -0.22 -0.07 -8.40
N GLN A 5 0.46 -1.20 -8.55
CA GLN A 5 0.12 -2.18 -9.59
C GLN A 5 0.05 -3.56 -8.96
N PHE A 6 -0.94 -4.34 -9.35
CA PHE A 6 -1.02 -5.77 -9.02
C PHE A 6 -0.57 -6.62 -10.20
N PHE A 7 -0.67 -6.07 -11.40
CA PHE A 7 -0.13 -6.68 -12.61
C PHE A 7 0.90 -5.70 -13.17
N PRO A 8 2.13 -6.13 -13.37
CA PRO A 8 3.17 -5.20 -13.83
C PRO A 8 2.74 -4.44 -15.07
N GLY A 9 2.91 -3.12 -15.02
CA GLY A 9 2.53 -2.23 -16.11
C GLY A 9 1.09 -1.78 -16.11
N VAL A 10 0.27 -2.25 -15.17
CA VAL A 10 -1.15 -1.89 -15.11
C VAL A 10 -1.43 -1.18 -13.80
N ASP A 11 -1.69 0.11 -13.86
CA ASP A 11 -1.97 0.90 -12.66
C ASP A 11 -3.33 0.53 -12.09
N GLU A 12 -3.38 0.31 -10.77
CA GLU A 12 -4.64 0.07 -10.08
C GLU A 12 -5.26 1.43 -9.76
N PRO A 13 -6.44 1.76 -10.32
CA PRO A 13 -7.03 3.09 -10.09
C PRO A 13 -7.70 3.23 -8.73
N VAL A 14 -8.05 2.13 -8.09
CA VAL A 14 -8.71 2.22 -6.78
C VAL A 14 -7.67 2.56 -5.73
N VAL A 15 -7.93 3.62 -4.95
CA VAL A 15 -7.02 4.10 -3.93
C VAL A 15 -7.28 3.33 -2.64
N PRO A 16 -6.23 2.78 -2.02
CA PRO A 16 -6.42 1.96 -0.81
C PRO A 16 -6.48 2.80 0.45
N ASP A 17 -7.00 2.19 1.51
CA ASP A 17 -6.76 2.66 2.86
C ASP A 17 -5.39 2.15 3.28
N ILE A 18 -4.56 2.99 3.86
CA ILE A 18 -3.19 2.62 4.24
C ILE A 18 -3.00 2.88 5.71
N ARG A 19 -2.57 1.86 6.45
CA ARG A 19 -2.32 1.95 7.87
C ARG A 19 -0.88 1.58 8.17
N LEU A 20 -0.20 2.42 8.93
CA LEU A 20 1.19 2.21 9.28
C LEU A 20 1.31 1.75 10.73
N THR A 21 2.16 0.75 10.95
CA THR A 21 2.52 0.29 12.27
C THR A 21 4.04 0.27 12.38
N ARG A 22 4.59 0.90 13.41
CA ARG A 22 6.04 0.99 13.57
C ARG A 22 6.45 0.39 14.91
N SER A 23 7.65 -0.20 14.95
CA SER A 23 8.24 -0.64 16.20
C SER A 23 8.61 0.57 17.06
N ARG A 24 8.91 0.32 18.33
CA ARG A 24 9.26 1.40 19.25
C ARG A 24 10.45 2.21 18.81
N ASP A 25 11.47 1.54 18.28
CA ASP A 25 12.67 2.23 17.85
C ASP A 25 12.52 2.86 16.47
N GLY A 26 11.38 2.63 15.79
CA GLY A 26 11.09 3.21 14.50
C GLY A 26 11.82 2.59 13.33
N ARG A 27 12.69 1.59 13.58
CA ARG A 27 13.49 1.03 12.50
C ARG A 27 12.75 -0.02 11.68
N THR A 28 11.80 -0.71 12.31
CA THR A 28 11.02 -1.73 11.63
C THR A 28 9.56 -1.35 11.66
N GLY A 29 8.77 -1.94 10.77
CA GLY A 29 7.34 -1.70 10.75
C GLY A 29 6.73 -2.25 9.50
N GLN A 30 5.44 -1.94 9.32
CA GLN A 30 4.72 -2.40 8.15
C GLN A 30 3.62 -1.43 7.79
N ALA A 31 3.21 -1.49 6.54
CA ALA A 31 2.07 -0.75 6.03
C ALA A 31 1.06 -1.76 5.54
N LEU A 32 -0.17 -1.63 6.00
CA LEU A 32 -1.27 -2.46 5.53
C LEU A 32 -2.09 -1.65 4.54
N PHE A 33 -2.25 -2.20 3.34
CA PHE A 33 -3.03 -1.59 2.27
C PHE A 33 -4.30 -2.39 2.11
N VAL A 34 -5.45 -1.71 2.13
CA VAL A 34 -6.74 -2.37 1.92
C VAL A 34 -7.41 -1.72 0.73
N PHE A 35 -7.64 -2.51 -0.31
CA PHE A 35 -8.30 -2.05 -1.55
C PHE A 35 -9.69 -2.66 -1.60
N GLU A 36 -10.72 -1.82 -1.53
CA GLU A 36 -12.10 -2.27 -1.63
C GLU A 36 -12.52 -2.26 -3.09
N GLY A 37 -12.91 -3.42 -3.61
CA GLY A 37 -13.36 -3.54 -4.98
C GLY A 37 -12.34 -3.10 -6.02
N PRO A 38 -11.06 -3.53 -5.91
CA PRO A 38 -10.07 -3.05 -6.87
C PRO A 38 -10.32 -3.63 -8.25
N GLU A 39 -9.84 -2.92 -9.29
CA GLU A 39 -10.00 -3.40 -10.66
C GLU A 39 -9.22 -4.69 -10.90
N ALA A 40 -8.18 -4.94 -10.12
CA ALA A 40 -7.42 -6.19 -10.25
C ALA A 40 -8.30 -7.41 -9.99
N LEU A 41 -9.41 -7.26 -9.28
CA LEU A 41 -10.35 -8.36 -9.02
C LEU A 41 -11.50 -8.40 -10.01
N ALA A 42 -11.55 -7.48 -10.97
CA ALA A 42 -12.63 -7.46 -11.95
C ALA A 42 -12.56 -8.71 -12.84
N PRO A 43 -13.72 -9.21 -13.30
CA PRO A 43 -13.71 -10.42 -14.15
C PRO A 43 -12.88 -10.26 -15.42
N GLU A 44 -12.70 -9.04 -15.89
CA GLU A 44 -11.90 -8.75 -17.08
C GLU A 44 -10.41 -8.87 -16.83
N SER A 45 -9.98 -8.81 -15.58
CA SER A 45 -8.57 -8.91 -15.24
C SER A 45 -8.13 -10.35 -15.36
N MET A 46 -6.99 -10.56 -16.00
CA MET A 46 -6.52 -11.89 -16.31
C MET A 46 -5.28 -12.20 -15.52
N GLY A 47 -5.16 -13.47 -15.11
CA GLY A 47 -3.95 -13.96 -14.48
C GLY A 47 -3.97 -13.86 -12.96
N ASP A 48 -2.95 -14.44 -12.37
CA ASP A 48 -2.81 -14.50 -10.93
C ASP A 48 -2.05 -13.28 -10.43
N ILE A 49 -2.48 -12.77 -9.29
CA ILE A 49 -1.77 -11.65 -8.64
C ILE A 49 -0.55 -12.24 -7.94
N GLY A 50 0.64 -11.85 -8.41
CA GLY A 50 1.90 -12.32 -7.82
C GLY A 50 2.46 -11.42 -6.75
N GLY A 51 1.91 -10.22 -6.58
CA GLY A 51 2.39 -9.28 -5.58
C GLY A 51 1.78 -7.92 -5.79
N MET A 52 2.18 -6.99 -4.92
CA MET A 52 1.82 -5.59 -5.07
C MET A 52 3.09 -4.81 -5.36
N TYR A 53 3.04 -3.99 -6.39
CA TYR A 53 4.18 -3.21 -6.87
C TYR A 53 3.92 -1.74 -6.63
N LEU A 54 4.82 -1.10 -5.87
CA LEU A 54 4.74 0.33 -5.57
C LEU A 54 5.76 1.01 -6.48
N VAL A 55 5.28 1.71 -7.50
CA VAL A 55 6.12 2.20 -8.59
C VAL A 55 6.21 3.72 -8.54
N ASP A 56 7.41 4.25 -8.54
CA ASP A 56 7.62 5.69 -8.64
C ASP A 56 8.90 5.98 -9.43
N GLU A 57 9.31 7.24 -9.43
CA GLU A 57 10.48 7.66 -10.21
C GLU A 57 11.80 7.05 -9.72
N GLU A 58 11.84 6.56 -8.48
CA GLU A 58 13.04 5.92 -7.95
C GLU A 58 13.10 4.43 -8.29
N GLY A 59 12.00 3.87 -8.83
CA GLY A 59 11.92 2.45 -9.13
C GLY A 59 10.69 1.84 -8.49
N GLN A 60 10.79 0.59 -8.08
CA GLN A 60 9.64 -0.07 -7.49
C GLN A 60 9.99 -0.78 -6.20
N LEU A 61 9.00 -0.84 -5.31
CA LEU A 61 9.02 -1.66 -4.12
C LEU A 61 8.00 -2.77 -4.34
N VAL A 62 8.30 -3.97 -3.85
CA VAL A 62 7.44 -5.13 -4.12
C VAL A 62 7.16 -5.86 -2.82
N THR A 63 5.91 -6.26 -2.63
CA THR A 63 5.58 -7.21 -1.58
C THR A 63 4.78 -8.35 -2.19
N ARG A 64 5.01 -9.54 -1.69
CA ARG A 64 4.24 -10.70 -2.12
C ARG A 64 3.18 -11.09 -1.12
N GLU A 65 3.08 -10.36 -0.01
CA GLU A 65 2.05 -10.60 0.97
C GLU A 65 0.77 -9.89 0.55
N VAL A 66 0.02 -10.55 -0.33
CA VAL A 66 -1.23 -10.04 -0.86
C VAL A 66 -2.27 -11.14 -0.69
N ASN A 67 -3.38 -10.78 -0.04
CA ASN A 67 -4.45 -11.72 0.21
C ASN A 67 -5.78 -11.14 -0.22
N ALA A 68 -6.64 -11.99 -0.79
CA ALA A 68 -7.98 -11.55 -1.15
C ALA A 68 -8.92 -11.81 0.02
N ARG A 69 -9.85 -10.89 0.22
CA ARG A 69 -10.92 -11.07 1.18
C ARG A 69 -12.17 -11.44 0.42
N PHE A 70 -12.91 -12.44 0.90
CA PHE A 70 -14.08 -12.95 0.22
C PHE A 70 -15.34 -12.62 0.99
N VAL A 71 -16.38 -12.29 0.25
CA VAL A 71 -17.73 -12.11 0.79
C VAL A 71 -18.67 -12.96 -0.06
N ASN A 72 -19.37 -13.89 0.57
CA ASN A 72 -20.30 -14.79 -0.13
C ASN A 72 -19.64 -15.52 -1.29
N GLY A 73 -18.40 -15.95 -1.08
CA GLY A 73 -17.68 -16.74 -2.08
C GLY A 73 -17.03 -15.92 -3.19
N LYS A 74 -17.15 -14.59 -3.14
CA LYS A 74 -16.55 -13.72 -4.15
C LYS A 74 -15.46 -12.87 -3.55
N ALA A 75 -14.35 -12.73 -4.26
CA ALA A 75 -13.29 -11.84 -3.84
C ALA A 75 -13.79 -10.40 -3.90
N SER A 76 -13.76 -9.69 -2.78
CA SER A 76 -14.31 -8.34 -2.68
C SER A 76 -13.27 -7.29 -2.39
N ALA A 77 -12.12 -7.68 -1.83
CA ALA A 77 -11.08 -6.73 -1.45
C ALA A 77 -9.73 -7.42 -1.53
N LEU A 78 -8.68 -6.61 -1.68
CA LEU A 78 -7.31 -7.09 -1.57
C LEU A 78 -6.65 -6.40 -0.39
N GLU A 79 -5.89 -7.17 0.37
CA GLU A 79 -5.08 -6.66 1.47
C GLU A 79 -3.64 -7.01 1.19
N ALA A 80 -2.77 -6.02 1.32
CA ALA A 80 -1.35 -6.22 1.09
C ALA A 80 -0.57 -5.62 2.23
N THR A 81 0.51 -6.31 2.63
CA THR A 81 1.38 -5.84 3.71
C THR A 81 2.77 -5.61 3.16
N PHE A 82 3.27 -4.40 3.33
CA PHE A 82 4.65 -4.06 2.99
C PHE A 82 5.41 -3.84 4.28
N THR A 83 6.53 -4.56 4.44
CA THR A 83 7.32 -4.54 5.67
C THR A 83 8.68 -3.92 5.38
N TRP A 84 9.15 -3.05 6.28
CA TRP A 84 10.50 -2.51 6.22
C TRP A 84 11.28 -2.94 7.45
N LYS A 85 12.59 -3.12 7.29
CA LYS A 85 13.44 -3.60 8.38
C LYS A 85 14.56 -2.63 8.74
N THR A 86 14.69 -1.54 7.99
CA THR A 86 15.70 -0.54 8.25
C THR A 86 15.07 0.84 8.15
N THR A 87 15.74 1.83 8.76
CA THR A 87 15.30 3.22 8.63
C THR A 87 15.34 3.69 7.19
N ALA A 88 16.38 3.27 6.45
CA ALA A 88 16.49 3.65 5.04
C ALA A 88 15.33 3.11 4.21
N ASP A 89 14.91 1.87 4.47
CA ASP A 89 13.78 1.29 3.77
C ASP A 89 12.49 2.01 4.12
N PHE A 90 12.33 2.38 5.40
CA PHE A 90 11.17 3.15 5.81
C PHE A 90 11.12 4.50 5.08
N GLU A 91 12.26 5.19 5.02
CA GLU A 91 12.31 6.49 4.34
C GLU A 91 12.01 6.35 2.85
N ARG A 92 12.53 5.30 2.24
CA ARG A 92 12.22 5.01 0.83
C ARG A 92 10.73 4.79 0.63
N PHE A 93 10.11 4.01 1.52
CA PHE A 93 8.67 3.79 1.46
C PHE A 93 7.90 5.10 1.62
N MET A 94 8.31 5.95 2.57
CA MET A 94 7.60 7.19 2.82
C MET A 94 7.68 8.16 1.64
N ARG A 95 8.80 8.13 0.91
CA ARG A 95 8.89 8.94 -0.31
C ARG A 95 7.88 8.47 -1.35
N PHE A 96 7.73 7.15 -1.50
CA PHE A 96 6.68 6.63 -2.37
C PHE A 96 5.30 7.05 -1.89
N ALA A 97 5.04 6.86 -0.61
CA ALA A 97 3.72 7.14 -0.05
C ALA A 97 3.33 8.60 -0.26
N GLN A 98 4.28 9.52 -0.07
CA GLN A 98 4.01 10.94 -0.26
C GLN A 98 3.70 11.24 -1.73
N ARG A 99 4.48 10.65 -2.64
CA ARG A 99 4.24 10.85 -4.07
C ARG A 99 2.89 10.29 -4.50
N TYR A 100 2.55 9.13 -3.96
CA TYR A 100 1.27 8.51 -4.27
C TYR A 100 0.12 9.35 -3.76
N ALA A 101 0.22 9.84 -2.53
CA ALA A 101 -0.80 10.70 -1.95
C ALA A 101 -0.97 11.97 -2.78
N ASP A 102 0.13 12.59 -3.17
CA ASP A 102 0.07 13.81 -3.99
C ASP A 102 -0.58 13.54 -5.34
N SER A 103 -0.25 12.40 -5.96
CA SER A 103 -0.79 12.05 -7.27
C SER A 103 -2.28 11.74 -7.25
N HIS A 104 -2.78 11.30 -6.10
CA HIS A 104 -4.16 10.83 -5.99
C HIS A 104 -5.04 11.72 -5.12
N GLY A 105 -4.53 12.89 -4.73
CA GLY A 105 -5.33 13.83 -3.97
C GLY A 105 -5.60 13.40 -2.54
N MET A 106 -4.78 12.53 -1.99
CA MET A 106 -4.93 12.05 -0.62
C MET A 106 -4.27 13.00 0.35
N GLY A 107 -4.90 13.21 1.50
CA GLY A 107 -4.24 13.86 2.59
C GLY A 107 -3.43 12.81 3.33
N PHE A 108 -2.14 12.98 3.40
CA PHE A 108 -1.29 11.92 3.92
C PHE A 108 -0.81 12.19 5.34
N ALA A 109 -1.34 13.04 5.95
CA ALA A 109 -0.91 13.20 7.33
C ALA A 109 -1.54 12.13 8.24
N GLY A 110 -1.73 12.10 7.45
CA GLY A 110 -2.18 11.78 8.06
C GLY A 110 -2.35 11.22 8.72
N LYS A 111 -2.47 11.31 8.80
CA LYS A 111 -2.65 10.89 9.23
C LYS A 111 -2.29 10.35 9.97
N ASP A 112 -2.05 10.63 10.30
CA ASP A 112 -1.88 10.36 11.06
C ASP A 112 -1.94 10.19 11.79
N ASP A 113 -2.05 10.26 11.77
CA ASP A 113 -2.23 10.13 12.37
C ASP A 113 -2.08 9.81 13.01
N ASN A 114 -1.99 9.96 12.91
CA ASN A 114 -1.83 9.75 13.32
C ASN A 114 -1.58 9.52 13.92
N ASP A 115 -1.53 9.64 13.86
CA ASP A 115 -1.35 9.55 14.27
C ASP A 115 -1.11 9.41 14.82
N GLU A 116 -1.14 9.50 14.71
CA GLU A 116 -0.95 9.42 15.14
C GLU A 116 -0.59 9.17 15.60
N ALA A 117 -0.66 9.17 15.51
CA ALA A 117 -0.34 9.01 15.91
C ALA A 117 0.08 8.90 16.42
N GLY A 118 0.00 9.01 16.33
CA GLY A 118 0.20 9.00 16.73
C GLY A 118 0.56 8.96 17.18
N GLN A 119 0.52 9.08 17.02
CA GLN A 119 0.80 9.14 17.33
C GLN A 119 1.14 9.09 17.96
N GLU A 120 1.09 9.06 17.86
CA GLU A 120 1.46 9.05 18.34
C GLU A 120 1.90 8.98 19.06
N ASP A 121 1.93 8.91 19.23
CA ASP A 121 2.33 8.88 19.85
C ASP A 121 2.61 8.89 20.43
N ALA A 122 2.32 8.74 20.60
CA ALA A 122 2.66 8.85 21.11
C ALA A 122 2.88 8.93 21.25
#